data_f049c73e7a6fbd61038b0d17ef1d6b03
#
_entry.id   f049c73e7a6fbd61038b0d17ef1d6b03
#
_cell.length_a   1.000
_cell.length_b   1.000
_cell.length_c   1.000
_cell.angle_alpha   90.00
_cell.angle_beta   90.00
_cell.angle_gamma   90.00
#
_symmetry.space_group_name_H-M   'P 1'
#
loop_
_entity.id
_entity.type
_entity.pdbx_description
1 polymer ?
#
loop_
_entity_poly.entity_id
_entity_poly.type
_entity_poly.pdbx_seq_one_letter_code
_entity_poly.pdbx_strand_id
1 'polypeptide(L)'
;MGSNAKTPSAESRLTAPTRLTGAEIVWATLVGEGVTTVFGYPGGAILPVYDALRKFPIHHVLVRHEQGAAHMADGYSRASGKVGVAIATSGPGATNLVTGIATAMLDSIPMVCITGNVSSKVLGTDAFQEVDITGITLPVTKHNFLVNKAEDIAHAIRYAFQIAQSGRPGPVLVDITKDAQQGSAVFDFEAAKARLYRPHPMLRVEENGLKHAAELIKNAKRPVILAGHGVSESGAMEQVQTLAERAQIPVALTLLGLGNFPASHPLNLGMMGMHGESWVNTSIQEADLLIACGMRFDDRVTGSLSTYALKAKKIHIEVDPAEVNKNVKVDVALVGDLRAVLEELLPRVAGRDGAAWLKTIESTKGQVSVRDIKNLPDSGHLYAAHVMHDLWRITGGDAIVVTDVGQHQMWEAQYFHHEKPRSLVTSGGLGTMGFALPAAIGAKMACPDKEVWVIAGDGGFQMTAAELSTIVQEKIKINIAIINNGYLGMVRQWQEFFYESNYEATPLVSPDFVKLADAHGIAGRAVKTRSELAEAVKEAREAKGAFLLNFMVEKEDSVYPMIPAGSALHEMIRRPGKNPLVESADDE
;
A
#
# COMPACT_ATOMS: atom_id res chain seq x y z
N MET A 1 31.38 26.58 -41.07
CA MET A 1 29.92 26.46 -41.21
C MET A 1 29.50 25.16 -40.53
N GLY A 2 29.19 25.22 -39.28
CA GLY A 2 28.72 24.06 -38.52
C GLY A 2 27.20 24.01 -38.58
N SER A 3 26.66 22.96 -39.18
CA SER A 3 25.21 22.71 -39.18
C SER A 3 24.74 22.42 -37.76
N ASN A 4 24.02 23.36 -37.17
CA ASN A 4 23.21 23.13 -35.96
C ASN A 4 22.05 22.17 -36.35
N ALA A 5 22.32 20.87 -36.38
CA ALA A 5 21.26 19.88 -36.36
C ALA A 5 20.54 20.02 -35.00
N LYS A 6 19.33 20.59 -34.99
CA LYS A 6 18.46 20.65 -33.81
C LYS A 6 18.24 19.21 -33.34
N THR A 7 18.64 18.92 -32.13
CA THR A 7 18.32 17.64 -31.47
C THR A 7 16.80 17.46 -31.50
N PRO A 8 16.27 16.34 -32.05
CA PRO A 8 14.82 16.11 -32.11
C PRO A 8 14.19 16.19 -30.73
N SER A 9 12.98 16.72 -30.63
CA SER A 9 12.24 16.73 -29.34
C SER A 9 11.96 15.29 -28.88
N ALA A 10 11.78 15.08 -27.56
CA ALA A 10 11.47 13.76 -27.00
C ALA A 10 10.25 13.13 -27.70
N GLU A 11 9.22 13.93 -28.00
CA GLU A 11 8.01 13.47 -28.71
C GLU A 11 8.32 13.04 -30.16
N SER A 12 9.21 13.74 -30.88
CA SER A 12 9.57 13.36 -32.25
C SER A 12 10.39 12.07 -32.35
N ARG A 13 11.00 11.64 -31.23
CA ARG A 13 11.75 10.37 -31.13
C ARG A 13 10.84 9.16 -30.99
N LEU A 14 9.60 9.34 -30.53
CA LEU A 14 8.61 8.27 -30.39
C LEU A 14 7.84 7.97 -31.68
N THR A 15 7.84 8.90 -32.63
CA THR A 15 6.98 8.83 -33.83
C THR A 15 7.62 8.18 -35.06
N ALA A 16 8.94 7.93 -35.06
CA ALA A 16 9.64 7.28 -36.17
C ALA A 16 10.84 6.45 -35.66
N PRO A 17 11.16 5.32 -36.32
CA PRO A 17 12.33 4.54 -36.01
C PRO A 17 13.60 5.40 -35.99
N THR A 18 14.31 5.42 -34.86
CA THR A 18 15.49 6.27 -34.64
C THR A 18 16.62 5.45 -34.00
N ARG A 19 17.86 5.66 -34.47
CA ARG A 19 19.02 5.00 -33.86
C ARG A 19 19.39 5.70 -32.53
N LEU A 20 19.30 4.98 -31.44
CA LEU A 20 19.57 5.43 -30.06
C LEU A 20 20.58 4.52 -29.38
N THR A 21 21.29 5.03 -28.39
CA THR A 21 22.03 4.19 -27.44
C THR A 21 21.06 3.43 -26.52
N GLY A 22 21.48 2.29 -25.97
CA GLY A 22 20.66 1.54 -25.02
C GLY A 22 20.21 2.39 -23.83
N ALA A 23 21.09 3.28 -23.34
CA ALA A 23 20.78 4.24 -22.29
C ALA A 23 19.65 5.22 -22.70
N GLU A 24 19.67 5.72 -23.92
CA GLU A 24 18.59 6.58 -24.47
C GLU A 24 17.30 5.78 -24.68
N ILE A 25 17.40 4.49 -25.09
CA ILE A 25 16.25 3.60 -25.26
C ILE A 25 15.51 3.39 -23.93
N VAL A 26 16.23 3.28 -22.80
CA VAL A 26 15.59 3.21 -21.47
C VAL A 26 14.64 4.38 -21.26
N TRP A 27 15.14 5.61 -21.40
CA TRP A 27 14.34 6.82 -21.16
C TRP A 27 13.25 7.02 -22.21
N ALA A 28 13.55 6.78 -23.49
CA ALA A 28 12.56 6.88 -24.55
C ALA A 28 11.38 5.93 -24.31
N THR A 29 11.68 4.71 -23.84
CA THR A 29 10.63 3.72 -23.50
C THR A 29 9.81 4.17 -22.31
N LEU A 30 10.44 4.66 -21.24
CA LEU A 30 9.73 5.17 -20.05
C LEU A 30 8.82 6.36 -20.40
N VAL A 31 9.29 7.30 -21.24
CA VAL A 31 8.45 8.41 -21.75
C VAL A 31 7.25 7.86 -22.54
N GLY A 32 7.47 6.86 -23.40
CA GLY A 32 6.41 6.22 -24.16
C GLY A 32 5.37 5.48 -23.30
N GLU A 33 5.78 4.94 -22.15
CA GLU A 33 4.88 4.35 -21.14
C GLU A 33 4.21 5.42 -20.25
N GLY A 34 4.45 6.71 -20.49
CA GLY A 34 3.84 7.81 -19.74
C GLY A 34 4.47 8.09 -18.38
N VAL A 35 5.69 7.62 -18.14
CA VAL A 35 6.42 7.87 -16.89
C VAL A 35 6.90 9.32 -16.88
N THR A 36 6.58 10.04 -15.81
CA THR A 36 6.99 11.43 -15.58
C THR A 36 8.01 11.56 -14.45
N THR A 37 8.02 10.60 -13.54
CA THR A 37 8.85 10.62 -12.33
C THR A 37 9.49 9.26 -12.10
N VAL A 38 10.77 9.23 -11.76
CA VAL A 38 11.51 8.04 -11.34
C VAL A 38 12.28 8.33 -10.06
N PHE A 39 12.46 7.31 -9.24
CA PHE A 39 13.17 7.38 -7.96
C PHE A 39 14.44 6.55 -8.04
N GLY A 40 15.59 7.07 -7.65
CA GLY A 40 16.78 6.28 -7.79
C GLY A 40 18.06 6.87 -7.23
N TYR A 41 19.12 6.06 -7.29
CA TYR A 41 20.46 6.41 -6.86
C TYR A 41 21.48 5.99 -7.93
N PRO A 42 22.37 6.90 -8.39
CA PRO A 42 23.36 6.61 -9.41
C PRO A 42 24.50 5.73 -8.89
N GLY A 43 25.14 4.99 -9.81
CA GLY A 43 26.34 4.22 -9.51
C GLY A 43 27.00 3.71 -10.80
N GLY A 44 28.16 3.10 -10.71
CA GLY A 44 29.06 2.84 -11.82
C GLY A 44 28.44 2.06 -13.01
N ALA A 45 27.60 1.06 -12.71
CA ALA A 45 27.01 0.21 -13.75
C ALA A 45 25.79 0.84 -14.46
N ILE A 46 25.17 1.89 -13.89
CA ILE A 46 24.00 2.56 -14.46
C ILE A 46 24.31 3.97 -14.97
N LEU A 47 25.56 4.44 -14.86
CA LEU A 47 25.97 5.79 -15.29
C LEU A 47 25.60 6.13 -16.73
N PRO A 48 25.70 5.24 -17.73
CA PRO A 48 25.27 5.58 -19.09
C PRO A 48 23.80 6.02 -19.16
N VAL A 49 22.91 5.36 -18.40
CA VAL A 49 21.50 5.73 -18.30
C VAL A 49 21.34 7.11 -17.66
N TYR A 50 22.06 7.38 -16.55
CA TYR A 50 22.00 8.70 -15.91
C TYR A 50 22.55 9.84 -16.78
N ASP A 51 23.61 9.61 -17.56
CA ASP A 51 24.13 10.63 -18.51
C ASP A 51 23.10 10.98 -19.59
N ALA A 52 22.34 9.98 -20.06
CA ALA A 52 21.31 10.17 -21.09
C ALA A 52 20.07 10.92 -20.57
N LEU A 53 19.79 10.91 -19.25
CA LEU A 53 18.58 11.48 -18.64
C LEU A 53 18.31 12.93 -19.06
N ARG A 54 19.34 13.77 -19.13
CA ARG A 54 19.22 15.20 -19.51
C ARG A 54 18.55 15.46 -20.87
N LYS A 55 18.38 14.42 -21.68
CA LYS A 55 17.76 14.50 -23.02
C LYS A 55 16.26 14.21 -23.00
N PHE A 56 15.70 13.86 -21.83
CA PHE A 56 14.32 13.39 -21.68
C PHE A 56 13.56 14.15 -20.60
N PRO A 57 12.24 14.36 -20.75
CA PRO A 57 11.41 15.14 -19.81
C PRO A 57 10.94 14.30 -18.63
N ILE A 58 11.84 13.55 -17.98
CA ILE A 58 11.54 12.76 -16.79
C ILE A 58 12.16 13.44 -15.58
N HIS A 59 11.38 13.64 -14.54
CA HIS A 59 11.85 14.10 -13.25
C HIS A 59 12.47 12.95 -12.47
N HIS A 60 13.74 13.07 -12.14
CA HIS A 60 14.46 12.10 -11.32
C HIS A 60 14.58 12.60 -9.89
N VAL A 61 14.03 11.85 -8.94
CA VAL A 61 14.16 12.10 -7.51
C VAL A 61 15.38 11.34 -6.98
N LEU A 62 16.39 12.11 -6.55
CA LEU A 62 17.60 11.53 -5.94
C LEU A 62 17.32 11.14 -4.49
N VAL A 63 17.20 9.86 -4.25
CA VAL A 63 16.98 9.28 -2.91
C VAL A 63 18.28 9.28 -2.08
N ARG A 64 18.20 8.88 -0.83
CA ARG A 64 19.39 8.69 0.04
C ARG A 64 19.73 7.22 0.25
N HIS A 65 18.80 6.34 -0.11
CA HIS A 65 18.98 4.89 -0.07
C HIS A 65 18.06 4.22 -1.10
N GLU A 66 18.49 3.18 -1.78
CA GLU A 66 17.70 2.53 -2.84
C GLU A 66 16.44 1.85 -2.31
N GLN A 67 16.42 1.40 -1.06
CA GLN A 67 15.19 0.96 -0.39
C GLN A 67 14.16 2.10 -0.37
N GLY A 68 14.61 3.33 -0.10
CA GLY A 68 13.78 4.52 -0.21
C GLY A 68 13.22 4.72 -1.61
N ALA A 69 14.03 4.49 -2.66
CA ALA A 69 13.55 4.57 -4.05
C ALA A 69 12.41 3.58 -4.34
N ALA A 70 12.55 2.33 -3.89
CA ALA A 70 11.52 1.32 -4.08
C ALA A 70 10.23 1.68 -3.30
N HIS A 71 10.34 2.15 -2.05
CA HIS A 71 9.16 2.60 -1.28
C HIS A 71 8.54 3.88 -1.86
N MET A 72 9.32 4.81 -2.43
CA MET A 72 8.77 5.97 -3.14
C MET A 72 7.99 5.54 -4.38
N ALA A 73 8.54 4.61 -5.17
CA ALA A 73 7.85 4.04 -6.34
C ALA A 73 6.55 3.31 -5.93
N ASP A 74 6.58 2.56 -4.82
CA ASP A 74 5.42 1.91 -4.23
C ASP A 74 4.35 2.93 -3.81
N GLY A 75 4.71 3.94 -3.00
CA GLY A 75 3.80 5.00 -2.58
C GLY A 75 3.21 5.81 -3.74
N TYR A 76 4.03 6.07 -4.77
CA TYR A 76 3.57 6.69 -6.02
C TYR A 76 2.49 5.85 -6.69
N SER A 77 2.72 4.54 -6.78
CA SER A 77 1.77 3.61 -7.39
C SER A 77 0.47 3.53 -6.62
N ARG A 78 0.52 3.34 -5.29
CA ARG A 78 -0.68 3.25 -4.44
C ARG A 78 -1.54 4.51 -4.52
N ALA A 79 -0.92 5.68 -4.47
CA ALA A 79 -1.65 6.95 -4.48
C ALA A 79 -2.25 7.28 -5.86
N SER A 80 -1.54 6.97 -6.95
CA SER A 80 -1.96 7.35 -8.31
C SER A 80 -2.68 6.25 -9.11
N GLY A 81 -2.49 4.97 -8.75
CA GLY A 81 -2.90 3.84 -9.58
C GLY A 81 -2.02 3.61 -10.82
N LYS A 82 -0.90 4.32 -10.95
CA LYS A 82 0.06 4.17 -12.06
C LYS A 82 1.23 3.29 -11.63
N VAL A 83 1.97 2.75 -12.58
CA VAL A 83 3.19 1.99 -12.29
C VAL A 83 4.27 2.91 -11.73
N GLY A 84 4.79 2.60 -10.55
CA GLY A 84 5.94 3.28 -9.96
C GLY A 84 7.25 2.76 -10.55
N VAL A 85 8.27 3.63 -10.69
CA VAL A 85 9.55 3.24 -11.29
C VAL A 85 10.70 3.59 -10.35
N ALA A 86 11.53 2.58 -10.02
CA ALA A 86 12.77 2.74 -9.28
C ALA A 86 13.98 2.36 -10.13
N ILE A 87 15.09 3.11 -10.00
CA ILE A 87 16.34 2.87 -10.75
C ILE A 87 17.52 2.78 -9.77
N ALA A 88 18.35 1.74 -9.91
CA ALA A 88 19.55 1.54 -9.11
C ALA A 88 20.73 0.98 -9.91
N THR A 89 21.93 1.07 -9.34
CA THR A 89 23.12 0.43 -9.87
C THR A 89 23.17 -1.06 -9.52
N SER A 90 24.21 -1.75 -9.96
CA SER A 90 24.48 -3.17 -9.64
C SER A 90 24.89 -3.37 -8.17
N GLY A 91 25.06 -4.62 -7.79
CA GLY A 91 25.56 -5.02 -6.47
C GLY A 91 24.72 -4.47 -5.34
N PRO A 92 25.31 -3.68 -4.42
CA PRO A 92 24.58 -3.18 -3.25
C PRO A 92 23.39 -2.27 -3.63
N GLY A 93 23.46 -1.53 -4.74
CA GLY A 93 22.32 -0.72 -5.19
C GLY A 93 21.12 -1.58 -5.57
N ALA A 94 21.34 -2.65 -6.32
CA ALA A 94 20.29 -3.59 -6.70
C ALA A 94 19.74 -4.35 -5.47
N THR A 95 20.61 -4.86 -4.60
CA THR A 95 20.18 -5.61 -3.40
C THR A 95 19.40 -4.76 -2.41
N ASN A 96 19.71 -3.46 -2.31
CA ASN A 96 18.97 -2.53 -1.47
C ASN A 96 17.51 -2.30 -1.91
N LEU A 97 17.14 -2.61 -3.16
CA LEU A 97 15.74 -2.55 -3.63
C LEU A 97 14.88 -3.70 -3.10
N VAL A 98 15.47 -4.84 -2.70
CA VAL A 98 14.77 -6.12 -2.49
C VAL A 98 13.66 -6.01 -1.46
N THR A 99 13.86 -5.35 -0.33
CA THR A 99 12.81 -5.15 0.68
C THR A 99 11.61 -4.39 0.10
N GLY A 100 11.84 -3.32 -0.66
CA GLY A 100 10.76 -2.57 -1.29
C GLY A 100 10.04 -3.36 -2.39
N ILE A 101 10.77 -4.15 -3.17
CA ILE A 101 10.20 -5.08 -4.17
C ILE A 101 9.30 -6.12 -3.47
N ALA A 102 9.77 -6.73 -2.39
CA ALA A 102 8.99 -7.71 -1.62
C ALA A 102 7.72 -7.08 -0.99
N THR A 103 7.81 -5.82 -0.53
CA THR A 103 6.66 -5.05 -0.03
C THR A 103 5.60 -4.90 -1.12
N ALA A 104 6.00 -4.45 -2.31
CA ALA A 104 5.10 -4.30 -3.46
C ALA A 104 4.49 -5.65 -3.90
N MET A 105 5.28 -6.75 -3.87
CA MET A 105 4.79 -8.08 -4.26
C MET A 105 3.69 -8.59 -3.34
N LEU A 106 3.87 -8.46 -2.01
CA LEU A 106 2.89 -8.97 -1.05
C LEU A 106 1.58 -8.17 -1.04
N ASP A 107 1.64 -6.89 -1.39
CA ASP A 107 0.46 -6.01 -1.46
C ASP A 107 -0.11 -5.86 -2.88
N SER A 108 0.48 -6.55 -3.86
CA SER A 108 0.01 -6.51 -5.26
C SER A 108 0.11 -5.11 -5.89
N ILE A 109 1.24 -4.43 -5.70
CA ILE A 109 1.47 -3.07 -6.20
C ILE A 109 2.27 -3.13 -7.51
N PRO A 110 1.78 -2.55 -8.62
CA PRO A 110 2.50 -2.54 -9.89
C PRO A 110 3.71 -1.60 -9.81
N MET A 111 4.90 -2.16 -9.98
CA MET A 111 6.17 -1.44 -9.93
C MET A 111 7.16 -2.01 -10.94
N VAL A 112 7.96 -1.16 -11.57
CA VAL A 112 9.07 -1.56 -12.43
C VAL A 112 10.37 -1.06 -11.83
N CYS A 113 11.27 -1.99 -11.50
CA CYS A 113 12.62 -1.68 -11.04
C CYS A 113 13.61 -1.90 -12.18
N ILE A 114 14.46 -0.91 -12.44
CA ILE A 114 15.51 -0.99 -13.46
C ILE A 114 16.86 -0.98 -12.74
N THR A 115 17.67 -2.00 -12.96
CA THR A 115 19.02 -2.08 -12.41
C THR A 115 20.06 -2.09 -13.52
N GLY A 116 21.21 -1.45 -13.28
CA GLY A 116 22.38 -1.64 -14.11
C GLY A 116 23.16 -2.86 -13.63
N ASN A 117 23.78 -3.57 -14.57
CA ASN A 117 24.69 -4.67 -14.25
C ASN A 117 26.07 -4.45 -14.89
N VAL A 118 27.04 -5.24 -14.48
CA VAL A 118 28.37 -5.28 -15.08
C VAL A 118 28.27 -5.61 -16.59
N SER A 119 29.33 -5.44 -17.35
CA SER A 119 29.33 -5.85 -18.77
C SER A 119 29.06 -7.35 -18.91
N SER A 120 28.30 -7.72 -19.95
CA SER A 120 28.00 -9.13 -20.26
C SER A 120 29.24 -10.02 -20.36
N LYS A 121 30.39 -9.44 -20.70
CA LYS A 121 31.68 -10.14 -20.85
C LYS A 121 32.26 -10.63 -19.53
N VAL A 122 31.84 -10.07 -18.40
CA VAL A 122 32.36 -10.41 -17.07
C VAL A 122 31.27 -10.91 -16.13
N LEU A 123 30.08 -11.19 -16.64
CA LEU A 123 29.02 -11.85 -15.87
C LEU A 123 29.46 -13.24 -15.43
N GLY A 124 29.26 -13.57 -14.14
CA GLY A 124 29.64 -14.86 -13.55
C GLY A 124 31.12 -14.97 -13.19
N THR A 125 31.84 -13.84 -13.14
CA THR A 125 33.28 -13.83 -12.80
C THR A 125 33.58 -13.21 -11.44
N ASP A 126 32.56 -12.94 -10.63
CA ASP A 126 32.66 -12.18 -9.36
C ASP A 126 33.26 -10.79 -9.57
N ALA A 127 32.89 -10.12 -10.66
CA ALA A 127 33.33 -8.77 -10.96
C ALA A 127 32.90 -7.76 -9.88
N PHE A 128 33.61 -6.64 -9.76
CA PHE A 128 33.29 -5.62 -8.76
C PHE A 128 31.84 -5.14 -8.85
N GLN A 129 31.12 -5.24 -7.74
CA GLN A 129 29.68 -4.95 -7.63
C GLN A 129 28.78 -5.81 -8.54
N GLU A 130 29.23 -7.00 -8.93
CA GLU A 130 28.36 -8.00 -9.55
C GLU A 130 27.51 -8.70 -8.49
N VAL A 131 26.25 -8.95 -8.80
CA VAL A 131 25.34 -9.81 -8.03
C VAL A 131 24.27 -10.36 -8.98
N ASP A 132 23.89 -11.61 -8.78
CA ASP A 132 22.74 -12.18 -9.50
C ASP A 132 21.42 -11.65 -8.92
N ILE A 133 21.09 -10.42 -9.28
CA ILE A 133 19.86 -9.77 -8.79
C ILE A 133 18.60 -10.45 -9.35
N THR A 134 18.68 -11.08 -10.52
CA THR A 134 17.57 -11.84 -11.09
C THR A 134 17.26 -13.08 -10.26
N GLY A 135 18.28 -13.82 -9.84
CA GLY A 135 18.13 -14.94 -8.91
C GLY A 135 17.59 -14.50 -7.55
N ILE A 136 18.13 -13.42 -6.98
CA ILE A 136 17.71 -12.88 -5.68
C ILE A 136 16.24 -12.43 -5.71
N THR A 137 15.79 -11.81 -6.78
CA THR A 137 14.43 -11.24 -6.87
C THR A 137 13.38 -12.21 -7.43
N LEU A 138 13.78 -13.39 -7.88
CA LEU A 138 12.87 -14.38 -8.46
C LEU A 138 11.64 -14.68 -7.57
N PRO A 139 11.76 -14.91 -6.25
CA PRO A 139 10.60 -15.21 -5.39
C PRO A 139 9.77 -13.98 -4.98
N VAL A 140 10.25 -12.76 -5.24
CA VAL A 140 9.60 -11.51 -4.80
C VAL A 140 9.19 -10.61 -5.96
N THR A 141 9.23 -11.12 -7.20
CA THR A 141 8.75 -10.42 -8.40
C THR A 141 7.78 -11.28 -9.19
N LYS A 142 6.93 -10.66 -9.98
CA LYS A 142 6.11 -11.38 -10.97
C LYS A 142 6.97 -11.93 -12.11
N HIS A 143 7.99 -11.18 -12.47
CA HIS A 143 8.97 -11.55 -13.49
C HIS A 143 10.22 -10.67 -13.34
N ASN A 144 11.35 -11.17 -13.87
CA ASN A 144 12.55 -10.37 -14.04
C ASN A 144 13.23 -10.67 -15.37
N PHE A 145 14.02 -9.72 -15.85
CA PHE A 145 14.74 -9.80 -17.10
C PHE A 145 16.22 -9.49 -16.89
N LEU A 146 17.10 -10.25 -17.51
CA LEU A 146 18.50 -9.89 -17.73
C LEU A 146 18.67 -9.49 -19.21
N VAL A 147 18.97 -8.22 -19.46
CA VAL A 147 19.07 -7.64 -20.82
C VAL A 147 20.52 -7.32 -21.14
N ASN A 148 21.09 -8.02 -22.11
CA ASN A 148 22.50 -7.90 -22.51
C ASN A 148 22.70 -7.33 -23.92
N LYS A 149 21.63 -6.87 -24.57
CA LYS A 149 21.69 -6.22 -25.90
C LYS A 149 20.80 -4.98 -25.93
N ALA A 150 21.28 -3.90 -26.59
CA ALA A 150 20.56 -2.65 -26.70
C ALA A 150 19.19 -2.82 -27.40
N GLU A 151 19.10 -3.71 -28.37
CA GLU A 151 17.91 -3.98 -29.17
C GLU A 151 16.75 -4.59 -28.36
N ASP A 152 17.03 -5.22 -27.22
CA ASP A 152 16.05 -5.91 -26.38
C ASP A 152 15.49 -4.99 -25.26
N ILE A 153 16.13 -3.85 -24.99
CA ILE A 153 15.80 -2.97 -23.84
C ILE A 153 14.34 -2.47 -23.93
N ALA A 154 13.93 -1.92 -25.09
CA ALA A 154 12.59 -1.39 -25.25
C ALA A 154 11.52 -2.47 -25.03
N HIS A 155 11.75 -3.66 -25.57
CA HIS A 155 10.83 -4.78 -25.42
C HIS A 155 10.74 -5.24 -23.95
N ALA A 156 11.87 -5.41 -23.27
CA ALA A 156 11.90 -5.85 -21.89
C ALA A 156 11.18 -4.86 -20.96
N ILE A 157 11.44 -3.54 -21.09
CA ILE A 157 10.78 -2.52 -20.26
C ILE A 157 9.28 -2.49 -20.52
N ARG A 158 8.85 -2.47 -21.79
CA ARG A 158 7.41 -2.47 -22.13
C ARG A 158 6.70 -3.72 -21.61
N TYR A 159 7.36 -4.87 -21.76
CA TYR A 159 6.81 -6.12 -21.25
C TYR A 159 6.75 -6.13 -19.70
N ALA A 160 7.75 -5.53 -19.03
CA ALA A 160 7.73 -5.32 -17.59
C ALA A 160 6.50 -4.50 -17.14
N PHE A 161 6.17 -3.39 -17.82
CA PHE A 161 4.97 -2.61 -17.53
C PHE A 161 3.67 -3.42 -17.73
N GLN A 162 3.61 -4.18 -18.83
CA GLN A 162 2.46 -5.04 -19.09
C GLN A 162 2.28 -6.11 -18.01
N ILE A 163 3.36 -6.80 -17.63
CA ILE A 163 3.32 -7.84 -16.59
C ILE A 163 2.95 -7.23 -15.24
N ALA A 164 3.57 -6.09 -14.88
CA ALA A 164 3.30 -5.44 -13.60
C ALA A 164 1.82 -5.15 -13.36
N GLN A 165 1.10 -4.79 -14.41
CA GLN A 165 -0.33 -4.42 -14.36
C GLN A 165 -1.29 -5.57 -14.67
N SER A 166 -0.82 -6.67 -15.28
CA SER A 166 -1.69 -7.77 -15.74
C SER A 166 -2.13 -8.68 -14.60
N GLY A 167 -3.37 -9.17 -14.64
CA GLY A 167 -3.91 -10.07 -13.63
C GLY A 167 -3.79 -9.47 -12.23
N ARG A 168 -3.25 -10.23 -11.26
CA ARG A 168 -2.85 -9.67 -9.96
C ARG A 168 -1.63 -8.78 -10.16
N PRO A 169 -1.69 -7.47 -9.87
CA PRO A 169 -0.55 -6.56 -10.05
C PRO A 169 0.66 -6.95 -9.19
N GLY A 170 1.83 -6.45 -9.55
CA GLY A 170 3.04 -6.69 -8.76
C GLY A 170 4.32 -6.20 -9.44
N PRO A 171 5.46 -6.25 -8.75
CA PRO A 171 6.73 -5.73 -9.21
C PRO A 171 7.38 -6.61 -10.29
N VAL A 172 8.10 -5.94 -11.20
CA VAL A 172 8.95 -6.57 -12.21
C VAL A 172 10.32 -5.88 -12.21
N LEU A 173 11.39 -6.67 -12.35
CA LEU A 173 12.75 -6.14 -12.41
C LEU A 173 13.32 -6.29 -13.82
N VAL A 174 14.02 -5.26 -14.30
CA VAL A 174 14.75 -5.27 -15.57
C VAL A 174 16.20 -4.91 -15.28
N ASP A 175 17.08 -5.92 -15.35
CA ASP A 175 18.50 -5.77 -15.11
C ASP A 175 19.24 -5.64 -16.46
N ILE A 176 19.99 -4.53 -16.65
CA ILE A 176 20.54 -4.14 -17.94
C ILE A 176 22.06 -4.06 -17.85
N THR A 177 22.78 -4.90 -18.62
CA THR A 177 24.24 -4.87 -18.62
C THR A 177 24.80 -3.56 -19.19
N LYS A 178 25.99 -3.16 -18.71
CA LYS A 178 26.62 -1.89 -19.06
C LYS A 178 26.90 -1.77 -20.56
N ASP A 179 27.31 -2.85 -21.22
CA ASP A 179 27.52 -2.87 -22.67
C ASP A 179 26.22 -2.78 -23.46
N ALA A 180 25.11 -3.33 -22.96
CA ALA A 180 23.79 -3.11 -23.56
C ALA A 180 23.38 -1.63 -23.48
N GLN A 181 23.63 -0.96 -22.35
CA GLN A 181 23.35 0.47 -22.19
C GLN A 181 24.19 1.34 -23.14
N GLN A 182 25.45 0.95 -23.38
CA GLN A 182 26.40 1.66 -24.24
C GLN A 182 26.22 1.30 -25.73
N GLY A 183 25.67 0.14 -26.04
CA GLY A 183 25.35 -0.31 -27.38
C GLY A 183 24.33 0.60 -28.06
N SER A 184 24.10 0.42 -29.36
CA SER A 184 23.13 1.21 -30.10
C SER A 184 22.22 0.32 -30.93
N ALA A 185 20.93 0.63 -30.93
CA ALA A 185 19.95 -0.07 -31.75
C ALA A 185 18.97 0.91 -32.41
N VAL A 186 18.18 0.42 -33.35
CA VAL A 186 17.03 1.15 -33.87
C VAL A 186 15.90 1.06 -32.85
N PHE A 187 15.51 2.17 -32.27
CA PHE A 187 14.37 2.29 -31.39
C PHE A 187 13.11 2.55 -32.21
N ASP A 188 12.13 1.69 -32.04
CA ASP A 188 10.77 1.83 -32.58
C ASP A 188 9.79 1.41 -31.50
N PHE A 189 9.11 2.42 -30.93
CA PHE A 189 8.19 2.20 -29.82
C PHE A 189 6.99 1.35 -30.21
N GLU A 190 6.43 1.54 -31.41
CA GLU A 190 5.27 0.77 -31.87
C GLU A 190 5.65 -0.67 -32.25
N ALA A 191 6.82 -0.88 -32.86
CA ALA A 191 7.30 -2.24 -33.13
C ALA A 191 7.59 -3.02 -31.83
N ALA A 192 8.10 -2.36 -30.79
CA ALA A 192 8.27 -2.97 -29.46
C ALA A 192 6.92 -3.39 -28.87
N LYS A 193 5.86 -2.58 -29.07
CA LYS A 193 4.49 -2.92 -28.65
C LYS A 193 3.94 -4.15 -29.37
N ALA A 194 4.18 -4.27 -30.65
CA ALA A 194 3.70 -5.40 -31.46
C ALA A 194 4.25 -6.75 -30.99
N ARG A 195 5.41 -6.75 -30.30
CA ARG A 195 6.05 -7.95 -29.74
C ARG A 195 5.53 -8.34 -28.36
N LEU A 196 4.69 -7.49 -27.72
CA LEU A 196 4.18 -7.78 -26.40
C LEU A 196 3.29 -9.03 -26.42
N TYR A 197 3.39 -9.82 -25.34
CA TYR A 197 2.49 -10.93 -25.12
C TYR A 197 1.04 -10.42 -25.10
N ARG A 198 0.19 -11.03 -25.92
CA ARG A 198 -1.25 -10.79 -25.79
C ARG A 198 -1.70 -11.56 -24.57
N PRO A 199 -2.15 -10.88 -23.49
CA PRO A 199 -2.69 -11.62 -22.35
C PRO A 199 -3.79 -12.54 -22.87
N HIS A 200 -3.83 -13.77 -22.34
CA HIS A 200 -5.01 -14.62 -22.56
C HIS A 200 -6.24 -13.78 -22.22
N PRO A 201 -7.27 -13.80 -23.07
CA PRO A 201 -8.53 -13.16 -22.70
C PRO A 201 -8.90 -13.67 -21.32
N MET A 202 -9.15 -12.74 -20.38
CA MET A 202 -9.57 -13.12 -19.03
C MET A 202 -10.68 -14.13 -19.18
N LEU A 203 -10.57 -15.24 -18.48
CA LEU A 203 -11.57 -16.30 -18.51
C LEU A 203 -12.94 -15.64 -18.29
N ARG A 204 -13.84 -15.77 -19.25
CA ARG A 204 -15.22 -15.36 -19.03
C ARG A 204 -15.75 -16.11 -17.81
N VAL A 205 -16.27 -15.38 -16.86
CA VAL A 205 -16.89 -16.00 -15.70
C VAL A 205 -17.99 -16.91 -16.18
N GLU A 206 -17.99 -18.14 -15.71
CA GLU A 206 -18.99 -19.13 -16.14
C GLU A 206 -20.39 -18.66 -15.73
N GLU A 207 -21.33 -18.69 -16.67
CA GLU A 207 -22.74 -18.31 -16.46
C GLU A 207 -23.38 -19.06 -15.27
N ASN A 208 -23.01 -20.32 -15.07
CA ASN A 208 -23.50 -21.12 -13.94
C ASN A 208 -22.96 -20.60 -12.60
N GLY A 209 -21.71 -20.12 -12.55
CA GLY A 209 -21.14 -19.49 -11.36
C GLY A 209 -21.87 -18.20 -10.99
N LEU A 210 -22.16 -17.34 -11.97
CA LEU A 210 -22.93 -16.11 -11.76
C LEU A 210 -24.36 -16.38 -11.28
N LYS A 211 -25.05 -17.36 -11.86
CA LYS A 211 -26.40 -17.76 -11.41
C LYS A 211 -26.38 -18.29 -9.99
N HIS A 212 -25.41 -19.15 -9.66
CA HIS A 212 -25.29 -19.73 -8.32
C HIS A 212 -24.96 -18.65 -7.29
N ALA A 213 -24.05 -17.71 -7.60
CA ALA A 213 -23.76 -16.58 -6.75
C ALA A 213 -25.00 -15.71 -6.48
N ALA A 214 -25.75 -15.36 -7.53
CA ALA A 214 -26.98 -14.57 -7.40
C ALA A 214 -28.06 -15.31 -6.56
N GLU A 215 -28.17 -16.64 -6.69
CA GLU A 215 -29.09 -17.45 -5.90
C GLU A 215 -28.68 -17.48 -4.42
N LEU A 216 -27.38 -17.63 -4.11
CA LEU A 216 -26.87 -17.56 -2.74
C LEU A 216 -27.16 -16.20 -2.11
N ILE A 217 -26.93 -15.10 -2.84
CA ILE A 217 -27.22 -13.74 -2.37
C ILE A 217 -28.71 -13.56 -2.09
N LYS A 218 -29.59 -14.02 -2.99
CA LYS A 218 -31.04 -13.94 -2.84
C LYS A 218 -31.53 -14.64 -1.57
N ASN A 219 -30.96 -15.80 -1.25
CA ASN A 219 -31.45 -16.69 -0.18
C ASN A 219 -30.77 -16.41 1.18
N ALA A 220 -29.69 -15.64 1.21
CA ALA A 220 -28.97 -15.33 2.44
C ALA A 220 -29.80 -14.47 3.40
N LYS A 221 -29.73 -14.78 4.68
CA LYS A 221 -30.38 -14.03 5.77
C LYS A 221 -29.41 -13.08 6.47
N ARG A 222 -28.15 -13.47 6.53
CA ARG A 222 -27.07 -12.75 7.25
C ARG A 222 -25.81 -12.62 6.38
N PRO A 223 -25.92 -12.04 5.17
CA PRO A 223 -24.76 -11.88 4.30
C PRO A 223 -23.84 -10.75 4.80
N VAL A 224 -22.54 -10.87 4.47
CA VAL A 224 -21.53 -9.81 4.64
C VAL A 224 -20.64 -9.76 3.39
N ILE A 225 -20.40 -8.57 2.86
CA ILE A 225 -19.37 -8.33 1.85
C ILE A 225 -18.04 -8.11 2.58
N LEU A 226 -16.99 -8.77 2.11
CA LEU A 226 -15.61 -8.57 2.55
C LEU A 226 -14.85 -7.87 1.43
N ALA A 227 -14.53 -6.59 1.58
CA ALA A 227 -13.88 -5.80 0.55
C ALA A 227 -12.39 -5.60 0.85
N GLY A 228 -11.54 -6.05 -0.09
CA GLY A 228 -10.09 -5.96 0.01
C GLY A 228 -9.47 -4.96 -0.96
N HIS A 229 -8.13 -5.04 -1.10
CA HIS A 229 -7.35 -4.16 -1.98
C HIS A 229 -7.75 -4.26 -3.45
N GLY A 230 -8.15 -5.45 -3.91
CA GLY A 230 -8.58 -5.66 -5.29
C GLY A 230 -9.76 -4.78 -5.73
N VAL A 231 -10.53 -4.22 -4.80
CA VAL A 231 -11.60 -3.26 -5.12
C VAL A 231 -11.03 -1.97 -5.72
N SER A 232 -9.98 -1.41 -5.11
CA SER A 232 -9.30 -0.21 -5.66
C SER A 232 -8.48 -0.52 -6.91
N GLU A 233 -7.83 -1.69 -6.97
CA GLU A 233 -6.99 -2.04 -8.12
C GLU A 233 -7.80 -2.29 -9.39
N SER A 234 -9.01 -2.85 -9.27
CA SER A 234 -9.93 -3.03 -10.40
C SER A 234 -10.83 -1.81 -10.67
N GLY A 235 -10.81 -0.78 -9.79
CA GLY A 235 -11.72 0.37 -9.87
C GLY A 235 -13.20 -0.02 -9.65
N ALA A 236 -13.48 -1.03 -8.81
CA ALA A 236 -14.81 -1.61 -8.61
C ALA A 236 -15.61 -1.00 -7.45
N MET A 237 -15.22 0.18 -6.92
CA MET A 237 -15.86 0.79 -5.75
C MET A 237 -17.37 0.99 -5.95
N GLU A 238 -17.76 1.56 -7.10
CA GLU A 238 -19.16 1.80 -7.45
C GLU A 238 -19.97 0.50 -7.54
N GLN A 239 -19.38 -0.54 -8.11
CA GLN A 239 -20.03 -1.85 -8.26
C GLN A 239 -20.22 -2.53 -6.90
N VAL A 240 -19.23 -2.44 -6.00
CA VAL A 240 -19.35 -2.96 -4.63
C VAL A 240 -20.42 -2.19 -3.85
N GLN A 241 -20.46 -0.87 -3.96
CA GLN A 241 -21.48 -0.04 -3.34
C GLN A 241 -22.88 -0.38 -3.89
N THR A 242 -23.02 -0.49 -5.20
CA THR A 242 -24.30 -0.88 -5.83
C THR A 242 -24.77 -2.25 -5.35
N LEU A 243 -23.86 -3.23 -5.21
CA LEU A 243 -24.20 -4.55 -4.67
C LEU A 243 -24.69 -4.46 -3.23
N ALA A 244 -23.95 -3.73 -2.39
CA ALA A 244 -24.26 -3.54 -0.98
C ALA A 244 -25.63 -2.86 -0.79
N GLU A 245 -25.89 -1.77 -1.50
CA GLU A 245 -27.13 -1.01 -1.41
C GLU A 245 -28.33 -1.80 -1.95
N ARG A 246 -28.21 -2.40 -3.15
CA ARG A 246 -29.28 -3.17 -3.79
C ARG A 246 -29.73 -4.36 -2.95
N ALA A 247 -28.77 -5.10 -2.41
CA ALA A 247 -29.05 -6.29 -1.62
C ALA A 247 -29.05 -6.02 -0.11
N GLN A 248 -28.91 -4.79 0.35
CA GLN A 248 -28.86 -4.38 1.76
C GLN A 248 -27.88 -5.26 2.55
N ILE A 249 -26.63 -5.34 2.06
CA ILE A 249 -25.58 -6.17 2.64
C ILE A 249 -24.52 -5.27 3.27
N PRO A 250 -24.21 -5.45 4.57
CA PRO A 250 -23.13 -4.71 5.22
C PRO A 250 -21.75 -5.11 4.68
N VAL A 251 -20.81 -4.15 4.71
CA VAL A 251 -19.46 -4.27 4.13
C VAL A 251 -18.41 -4.18 5.23
N ALA A 252 -17.59 -5.22 5.37
CA ALA A 252 -16.39 -5.23 6.19
C ALA A 252 -15.15 -5.04 5.32
N LEU A 253 -14.16 -4.30 5.82
CA LEU A 253 -12.98 -3.91 5.06
C LEU A 253 -11.70 -4.57 5.61
N THR A 254 -10.82 -5.03 4.72
CA THR A 254 -9.46 -5.36 5.13
C THR A 254 -8.67 -4.07 5.40
N LEU A 255 -7.51 -4.15 6.04
CA LEU A 255 -6.61 -2.99 6.23
C LEU A 255 -6.35 -2.26 4.89
N LEU A 256 -5.96 -2.98 3.83
CA LEU A 256 -5.75 -2.42 2.49
C LEU A 256 -7.05 -2.11 1.74
N GLY A 257 -8.19 -2.47 2.30
CA GLY A 257 -9.52 -2.16 1.76
C GLY A 257 -10.11 -0.87 2.32
N LEU A 258 -9.54 -0.28 3.36
CA LEU A 258 -10.03 0.98 3.94
C LEU A 258 -10.08 2.09 2.89
N GLY A 259 -11.19 2.82 2.86
CA GLY A 259 -11.49 3.83 1.85
C GLY A 259 -12.12 3.30 0.55
N ASN A 260 -12.13 1.99 0.30
CA ASN A 260 -12.80 1.39 -0.87
C ASN A 260 -14.33 1.36 -0.76
N PHE A 261 -14.81 1.56 0.45
CA PHE A 261 -16.22 1.78 0.75
C PHE A 261 -16.26 2.93 1.77
N PRO A 262 -17.06 4.00 1.56
CA PRO A 262 -17.00 5.19 2.39
C PRO A 262 -17.23 4.87 3.87
N ALA A 263 -16.42 5.41 4.77
CA ALA A 263 -16.53 5.16 6.21
C ALA A 263 -17.85 5.67 6.79
N SER A 264 -18.38 6.78 6.26
CA SER A 264 -19.68 7.36 6.66
C SER A 264 -20.90 6.59 6.14
N HIS A 265 -20.72 5.62 5.25
CA HIS A 265 -21.85 4.90 4.66
C HIS A 265 -22.54 3.99 5.70
N PRO A 266 -23.90 3.98 5.80
CA PRO A 266 -24.62 3.19 6.83
C PRO A 266 -24.35 1.68 6.80
N LEU A 267 -23.97 1.14 5.64
CA LEU A 267 -23.62 -0.27 5.49
C LEU A 267 -22.14 -0.56 5.77
N ASN A 268 -21.31 0.43 6.09
CA ASN A 268 -19.91 0.22 6.44
C ASN A 268 -19.81 -0.31 7.88
N LEU A 269 -19.20 -1.49 8.04
CA LEU A 269 -18.96 -2.09 9.34
C LEU A 269 -17.62 -1.67 9.96
N GLY A 270 -16.67 -1.18 9.17
CA GLY A 270 -15.31 -0.91 9.59
C GLY A 270 -14.33 -2.04 9.25
N MET A 271 -13.16 -2.01 9.89
CA MET A 271 -12.07 -2.95 9.65
C MET A 271 -12.34 -4.31 10.28
N MET A 272 -12.03 -5.39 9.55
CA MET A 272 -12.06 -6.78 10.04
C MET A 272 -10.66 -7.30 10.37
N GLY A 273 -10.60 -8.41 11.09
CA GLY A 273 -9.38 -9.17 11.35
C GLY A 273 -8.77 -8.93 12.73
N MET A 274 -7.47 -9.16 12.87
CA MET A 274 -6.74 -9.21 14.15
C MET A 274 -6.95 -7.99 15.04
N HIS A 275 -6.89 -6.79 14.46
CA HIS A 275 -7.13 -5.52 15.14
C HIS A 275 -8.42 -4.84 14.66
N GLY A 276 -9.29 -5.63 14.00
CA GLY A 276 -10.58 -5.16 13.53
C GLY A 276 -11.59 -5.02 14.65
N GLU A 277 -12.67 -4.33 14.36
CA GLU A 277 -13.74 -4.08 15.32
C GLU A 277 -14.42 -5.38 15.76
N SER A 278 -14.74 -5.48 17.05
CA SER A 278 -15.29 -6.72 17.60
C SER A 278 -16.65 -7.09 17.01
N TRP A 279 -17.51 -6.12 16.72
CA TRP A 279 -18.79 -6.35 16.06
C TRP A 279 -18.64 -6.80 14.61
N VAL A 280 -17.59 -6.33 13.89
CA VAL A 280 -17.28 -6.75 12.51
C VAL A 280 -16.89 -8.22 12.50
N ASN A 281 -15.96 -8.62 13.35
CA ASN A 281 -15.52 -10.00 13.47
C ASN A 281 -16.68 -10.93 13.93
N THR A 282 -17.52 -10.46 14.86
CA THR A 282 -18.72 -11.19 15.29
C THR A 282 -19.70 -11.35 14.13
N SER A 283 -19.93 -10.31 13.34
CA SER A 283 -20.82 -10.35 12.17
C SER A 283 -20.34 -11.35 11.12
N ILE A 284 -19.01 -11.42 10.88
CA ILE A 284 -18.40 -12.40 9.98
C ILE A 284 -18.63 -13.83 10.48
N GLN A 285 -18.46 -14.08 11.78
CA GLN A 285 -18.63 -15.40 12.38
C GLN A 285 -20.11 -15.86 12.39
N GLU A 286 -21.07 -14.93 12.50
CA GLU A 286 -22.49 -15.20 12.49
C GLU A 286 -23.13 -15.16 11.09
N ALA A 287 -22.37 -14.76 10.08
CA ALA A 287 -22.86 -14.72 8.70
C ALA A 287 -23.28 -16.11 8.19
N ASP A 288 -24.27 -16.14 7.31
CA ASP A 288 -24.65 -17.32 6.53
C ASP A 288 -24.14 -17.27 5.08
N LEU A 289 -23.65 -16.08 4.65
CA LEU A 289 -22.99 -15.86 3.37
C LEU A 289 -21.89 -14.80 3.50
N LEU A 290 -20.70 -15.12 3.03
CA LEU A 290 -19.61 -14.17 2.82
C LEU A 290 -19.38 -13.96 1.32
N ILE A 291 -19.25 -12.69 0.90
CA ILE A 291 -18.94 -12.31 -0.48
C ILE A 291 -17.58 -11.61 -0.44
N ALA A 292 -16.52 -12.36 -0.72
CA ALA A 292 -15.14 -11.84 -0.70
C ALA A 292 -14.81 -11.21 -2.05
N CYS A 293 -14.54 -9.91 -2.04
CA CYS A 293 -14.27 -9.07 -3.19
C CYS A 293 -12.80 -8.61 -3.18
N GLY A 294 -11.94 -9.23 -4.01
CA GLY A 294 -10.54 -8.85 -4.17
C GLY A 294 -9.73 -8.91 -2.86
N MET A 295 -9.82 -10.02 -2.13
CA MET A 295 -9.07 -10.27 -0.89
C MET A 295 -8.66 -11.76 -0.81
N ARG A 296 -7.53 -12.04 -0.17
CA ARG A 296 -6.86 -13.37 -0.22
C ARG A 296 -7.06 -14.26 1.01
N PHE A 297 -7.92 -13.89 1.96
CA PHE A 297 -8.11 -14.63 3.21
C PHE A 297 -6.81 -14.93 3.97
N ASP A 298 -5.97 -13.92 4.19
CA ASP A 298 -4.75 -14.07 4.96
C ASP A 298 -5.00 -14.25 6.47
N ASP A 299 -3.96 -14.66 7.21
CA ASP A 299 -4.03 -14.97 8.64
C ASP A 299 -4.43 -13.77 9.51
N ARG A 300 -4.13 -12.54 9.08
CA ARG A 300 -4.51 -11.31 9.78
C ARG A 300 -6.01 -11.04 9.71
N VAL A 301 -6.67 -11.56 8.68
CA VAL A 301 -8.13 -11.43 8.51
C VAL A 301 -8.87 -12.62 9.10
N THR A 302 -8.36 -13.84 8.91
CA THR A 302 -9.11 -15.05 9.27
C THR A 302 -8.90 -15.51 10.71
N GLY A 303 -7.76 -15.19 11.32
CA GLY A 303 -7.33 -15.89 12.51
C GLY A 303 -7.25 -17.41 12.24
N SER A 304 -7.72 -18.22 13.18
CA SER A 304 -7.76 -19.69 13.04
C SER A 304 -8.69 -20.14 11.92
N LEU A 305 -8.12 -20.75 10.87
CA LEU A 305 -8.88 -21.26 9.71
C LEU A 305 -9.90 -22.31 10.08
N SER A 306 -9.65 -23.11 11.12
CA SER A 306 -10.55 -24.19 11.58
C SER A 306 -11.86 -23.68 12.19
N THR A 307 -11.91 -22.40 12.56
CA THR A 307 -13.06 -21.76 13.20
C THR A 307 -13.65 -20.60 12.40
N TYR A 308 -13.05 -20.27 11.26
CA TYR A 308 -13.42 -19.07 10.48
C TYR A 308 -14.75 -19.26 9.73
N ALA A 309 -15.77 -18.53 10.17
CA ALA A 309 -17.08 -18.42 9.51
C ALA A 309 -17.65 -19.77 9.03
N LEU A 310 -17.69 -20.76 9.93
CA LEU A 310 -18.10 -22.13 9.62
C LEU A 310 -19.56 -22.24 9.15
N LYS A 311 -20.43 -21.30 9.55
CA LYS A 311 -21.84 -21.24 9.19
C LYS A 311 -22.09 -20.69 7.78
N ALA A 312 -21.10 -19.95 7.24
CA ALA A 312 -21.27 -19.17 6.03
C ALA A 312 -20.93 -19.97 4.77
N LYS A 313 -21.79 -19.90 3.76
CA LYS A 313 -21.42 -20.10 2.36
C LYS A 313 -20.47 -18.98 1.93
N LYS A 314 -19.63 -19.25 0.92
CA LYS A 314 -18.60 -18.29 0.52
C LYS A 314 -18.57 -18.12 -0.99
N ILE A 315 -18.72 -16.89 -1.45
CA ILE A 315 -18.46 -16.46 -2.83
C ILE A 315 -17.11 -15.74 -2.82
N HIS A 316 -16.18 -16.13 -3.69
CA HIS A 316 -14.89 -15.48 -3.84
C HIS A 316 -14.74 -14.92 -5.23
N ILE A 317 -14.64 -13.60 -5.35
CA ILE A 317 -14.38 -12.88 -6.60
C ILE A 317 -12.91 -12.45 -6.57
N GLU A 318 -12.08 -13.09 -7.40
CA GLU A 318 -10.62 -12.95 -7.32
C GLU A 318 -10.01 -13.01 -8.72
N VAL A 319 -9.01 -12.16 -8.96
CA VAL A 319 -8.29 -12.12 -10.24
C VAL A 319 -7.24 -13.22 -10.36
N ASP A 320 -6.69 -13.67 -9.23
CA ASP A 320 -5.67 -14.71 -9.15
C ASP A 320 -6.28 -16.07 -8.81
N PRO A 321 -6.35 -17.00 -9.78
CA PRO A 321 -6.91 -18.34 -9.52
C PRO A 321 -6.14 -19.12 -8.45
N ALA A 322 -4.88 -18.78 -8.19
CA ALA A 322 -4.06 -19.45 -7.16
C ALA A 322 -4.52 -19.13 -5.73
N GLU A 323 -5.23 -18.02 -5.52
CA GLU A 323 -5.79 -17.67 -4.20
C GLU A 323 -7.11 -18.39 -3.91
N VAL A 324 -7.78 -18.95 -4.94
CA VAL A 324 -9.05 -19.66 -4.77
C VAL A 324 -8.82 -20.98 -4.05
N ASN A 325 -9.55 -21.20 -2.96
CA ASN A 325 -9.44 -22.42 -2.11
C ASN A 325 -8.07 -22.65 -1.46
N LYS A 326 -7.19 -21.66 -1.47
CA LYS A 326 -5.84 -21.75 -0.87
C LYS A 326 -5.93 -21.86 0.65
N ASN A 327 -6.52 -20.86 1.30
CA ASN A 327 -6.66 -20.81 2.77
C ASN A 327 -8.08 -21.21 3.22
N VAL A 328 -9.09 -20.71 2.55
CA VAL A 328 -10.51 -20.93 2.89
C VAL A 328 -11.21 -21.58 1.71
N LYS A 329 -11.96 -22.66 1.98
CA LYS A 329 -12.79 -23.31 0.96
C LYS A 329 -14.00 -22.43 0.62
N VAL A 330 -14.28 -22.27 -0.67
CA VAL A 330 -15.39 -21.45 -1.16
C VAL A 330 -16.42 -22.29 -1.91
N ASP A 331 -17.71 -21.88 -1.84
CA ASP A 331 -18.81 -22.56 -2.54
C ASP A 331 -18.91 -22.12 -4.00
N VAL A 332 -18.57 -20.85 -4.27
CA VAL A 332 -18.54 -20.27 -5.62
C VAL A 332 -17.28 -19.44 -5.79
N ALA A 333 -16.49 -19.75 -6.82
CA ALA A 333 -15.36 -18.94 -7.25
C ALA A 333 -15.71 -18.24 -8.58
N LEU A 334 -15.55 -16.92 -8.61
CA LEU A 334 -15.71 -16.10 -9.81
C LEU A 334 -14.33 -15.49 -10.13
N VAL A 335 -13.58 -16.18 -11.00
CA VAL A 335 -12.21 -15.78 -11.34
C VAL A 335 -12.23 -14.77 -12.47
N GLY A 336 -11.74 -13.54 -12.20
CA GLY A 336 -11.69 -12.46 -13.17
C GLY A 336 -11.43 -11.10 -12.53
N ASP A 337 -11.37 -10.06 -13.35
CA ASP A 337 -11.35 -8.68 -12.87
C ASP A 337 -12.62 -8.38 -12.08
N LEU A 338 -12.46 -7.87 -10.87
CA LEU A 338 -13.58 -7.69 -9.94
C LEU A 338 -14.68 -6.78 -10.52
N ARG A 339 -14.30 -5.68 -11.19
CA ARG A 339 -15.26 -4.76 -11.80
C ARG A 339 -16.05 -5.46 -12.89
N ALA A 340 -15.37 -6.14 -13.81
CA ALA A 340 -16.02 -6.86 -14.91
C ALA A 340 -16.95 -7.96 -14.39
N VAL A 341 -16.51 -8.73 -13.37
CA VAL A 341 -17.33 -9.77 -12.74
C VAL A 341 -18.58 -9.18 -12.09
N LEU A 342 -18.45 -8.07 -11.37
CA LEU A 342 -19.58 -7.42 -10.72
C LEU A 342 -20.55 -6.79 -11.74
N GLU A 343 -20.06 -6.22 -12.84
CA GLU A 343 -20.91 -5.72 -13.94
C GLU A 343 -21.78 -6.83 -14.53
N GLU A 344 -21.27 -8.07 -14.62
CA GLU A 344 -22.07 -9.23 -15.05
C GLU A 344 -22.98 -9.80 -13.95
N LEU A 345 -22.58 -9.75 -12.69
CA LEU A 345 -23.35 -10.28 -11.56
C LEU A 345 -24.52 -9.37 -11.17
N LEU A 346 -24.31 -8.05 -11.12
CA LEU A 346 -25.29 -7.08 -10.65
C LEU A 346 -26.67 -7.16 -11.32
N PRO A 347 -26.80 -7.36 -12.64
CA PRO A 347 -28.11 -7.53 -13.28
C PRO A 347 -28.92 -8.74 -12.78
N ARG A 348 -28.24 -9.73 -12.19
CA ARG A 348 -28.84 -10.98 -11.68
C ARG A 348 -29.20 -10.89 -10.20
N VAL A 349 -28.73 -9.86 -9.49
CA VAL A 349 -28.99 -9.67 -8.07
C VAL A 349 -30.31 -8.94 -7.88
N ALA A 350 -31.27 -9.59 -7.24
CA ALA A 350 -32.53 -8.98 -6.84
C ALA A 350 -32.37 -8.12 -5.58
N GLY A 351 -33.24 -7.12 -5.44
CA GLY A 351 -33.38 -6.38 -4.18
C GLY A 351 -33.78 -7.32 -3.05
N ARG A 352 -33.31 -7.02 -1.83
CA ARG A 352 -33.50 -7.83 -0.64
C ARG A 352 -33.80 -6.92 0.56
N ASP A 353 -34.56 -7.41 1.53
CA ASP A 353 -34.72 -6.78 2.82
C ASP A 353 -33.63 -7.26 3.78
N GLY A 354 -32.74 -6.36 4.19
CA GLY A 354 -31.65 -6.59 5.13
C GLY A 354 -31.92 -6.09 6.55
N ALA A 355 -33.06 -5.44 6.82
CA ALA A 355 -33.31 -4.68 8.05
C ALA A 355 -33.14 -5.52 9.33
N ALA A 356 -33.60 -6.77 9.35
CA ALA A 356 -33.46 -7.64 10.52
C ALA A 356 -31.98 -7.94 10.85
N TRP A 357 -31.16 -8.17 9.82
CA TRP A 357 -29.73 -8.42 10.00
C TRP A 357 -28.98 -7.16 10.45
N LEU A 358 -29.24 -6.04 9.80
CA LEU A 358 -28.62 -4.76 10.19
C LEU A 358 -28.98 -4.37 11.63
N LYS A 359 -30.24 -4.57 12.05
CA LYS A 359 -30.63 -4.37 13.45
C LYS A 359 -29.90 -5.29 14.43
N THR A 360 -29.64 -6.55 14.03
CA THR A 360 -28.85 -7.48 14.87
C THR A 360 -27.41 -6.99 15.01
N ILE A 361 -26.79 -6.54 13.93
CA ILE A 361 -25.42 -6.00 13.96
C ILE A 361 -25.36 -4.76 14.84
N GLU A 362 -26.30 -3.83 14.71
CA GLU A 362 -26.33 -2.61 15.53
C GLU A 362 -26.49 -2.93 17.00
N SER A 363 -27.34 -3.90 17.36
CA SER A 363 -27.44 -4.40 18.74
C SER A 363 -26.12 -5.01 19.23
N THR A 364 -25.44 -5.78 18.38
CA THR A 364 -24.14 -6.38 18.70
C THR A 364 -23.08 -5.30 18.88
N LYS A 365 -23.06 -4.30 18.02
CA LYS A 365 -22.19 -3.13 18.13
C LYS A 365 -22.38 -2.46 19.47
N GLY A 366 -23.63 -2.15 19.88
CA GLY A 366 -23.95 -1.57 21.17
C GLY A 366 -23.51 -2.39 22.39
N GLN A 367 -23.42 -3.73 22.25
CA GLN A 367 -23.00 -4.62 23.34
C GLN A 367 -21.49 -4.81 23.45
N VAL A 368 -20.77 -4.78 22.32
CA VAL A 368 -19.36 -5.18 22.25
C VAL A 368 -18.44 -4.07 21.75
N SER A 369 -18.98 -2.90 21.48
CA SER A 369 -18.16 -1.75 21.12
C SER A 369 -17.19 -1.44 22.26
N VAL A 370 -15.93 -1.37 21.93
CA VAL A 370 -14.84 -1.14 22.89
C VAL A 370 -13.95 0.01 22.44
N ARG A 371 -14.42 0.86 21.56
CA ARG A 371 -13.74 2.12 21.34
C ARG A 371 -13.87 2.94 22.60
N ASP A 372 -12.77 3.12 23.26
CA ASP A 372 -12.70 3.71 24.57
C ASP A 372 -12.03 5.09 24.58
N ILE A 373 -11.94 5.70 23.40
CA ILE A 373 -11.30 7.01 23.25
C ILE A 373 -11.86 8.06 24.21
N LYS A 374 -13.16 7.98 24.53
CA LYS A 374 -13.83 8.83 25.53
C LYS A 374 -13.40 8.52 26.97
N ASN A 375 -12.90 7.32 27.23
CA ASN A 375 -12.47 6.87 28.54
C ASN A 375 -10.98 7.00 28.77
N LEU A 376 -10.21 7.30 27.72
CA LEU A 376 -8.81 7.63 27.88
C LEU A 376 -8.68 8.93 28.68
N PRO A 377 -7.82 8.98 29.72
CA PRO A 377 -7.68 10.16 30.54
C PRO A 377 -7.22 11.36 29.70
N ASP A 378 -7.88 12.49 29.88
CA ASP A 378 -7.47 13.76 29.24
C ASP A 378 -6.69 14.65 30.22
N SER A 379 -6.02 14.05 31.18
CA SER A 379 -5.37 14.70 32.33
C SER A 379 -3.86 14.68 32.24
N GLY A 380 -3.29 15.16 31.13
CA GLY A 380 -1.83 15.34 31.01
C GLY A 380 -1.08 14.21 30.32
N HIS A 381 -1.76 13.20 29.80
CA HIS A 381 -1.19 12.18 28.93
C HIS A 381 -1.75 12.31 27.51
N LEU A 382 -0.90 12.13 26.50
CA LEU A 382 -1.31 12.09 25.10
C LEU A 382 -1.39 10.63 24.65
N TYR A 383 -2.54 10.20 24.18
CA TYR A 383 -2.74 8.86 23.64
C TYR A 383 -2.70 8.89 22.11
N ALA A 384 -2.14 7.85 21.50
CA ALA A 384 -2.07 7.76 20.04
C ALA A 384 -3.48 7.76 19.39
N ALA A 385 -4.47 7.14 20.04
CA ALA A 385 -5.86 7.19 19.59
C ALA A 385 -6.40 8.63 19.50
N HIS A 386 -6.10 9.50 20.48
CA HIS A 386 -6.45 10.93 20.41
C HIS A 386 -5.78 11.63 19.24
N VAL A 387 -4.50 11.31 18.97
CA VAL A 387 -3.77 11.92 17.84
C VAL A 387 -4.47 11.57 16.52
N MET A 388 -4.81 10.29 16.31
CA MET A 388 -5.42 9.84 15.05
C MET A 388 -6.82 10.44 14.86
N HIS A 389 -7.65 10.35 15.89
CA HIS A 389 -9.01 10.88 15.85
C HIS A 389 -9.04 12.40 15.62
N ASP A 390 -8.23 13.17 16.37
CA ASP A 390 -8.21 14.62 16.24
C ASP A 390 -7.59 15.05 14.91
N LEU A 391 -6.58 14.31 14.40
CA LEU A 391 -6.02 14.52 13.07
C LEU A 391 -7.08 14.31 11.98
N TRP A 392 -7.87 13.21 12.05
CA TRP A 392 -9.00 12.97 11.17
C TRP A 392 -9.99 14.15 11.18
N ARG A 393 -10.42 14.58 12.35
CA ARG A 393 -11.37 15.71 12.48
C ARG A 393 -10.84 17.01 11.89
N ILE A 394 -9.56 17.35 12.15
CA ILE A 394 -8.96 18.61 11.69
C ILE A 394 -8.71 18.59 10.18
N THR A 395 -8.38 17.45 9.60
CA THR A 395 -8.20 17.28 8.15
C THR A 395 -9.52 17.09 7.41
N GLY A 396 -10.61 16.81 8.12
CA GLY A 396 -11.88 16.42 7.52
C GLY A 396 -11.82 15.08 6.78
N GLY A 397 -10.84 14.24 7.09
CA GLY A 397 -10.61 12.96 6.40
C GLY A 397 -10.17 13.07 4.94
N ASP A 398 -9.88 14.27 4.42
CA ASP A 398 -9.49 14.48 3.01
C ASP A 398 -7.96 14.59 2.82
N ALA A 399 -7.22 13.72 3.48
CA ALA A 399 -5.77 13.61 3.34
C ALA A 399 -5.38 12.22 2.83
N ILE A 400 -4.22 12.12 2.17
CA ILE A 400 -3.55 10.83 1.98
C ILE A 400 -2.72 10.58 3.23
N VAL A 401 -3.05 9.53 3.94
CA VAL A 401 -2.32 9.09 5.13
C VAL A 401 -1.40 7.94 4.76
N VAL A 402 -0.12 8.10 5.06
CA VAL A 402 0.90 7.09 4.79
C VAL A 402 1.43 6.58 6.13
N THR A 403 1.12 5.34 6.47
CA THR A 403 1.52 4.78 7.76
C THR A 403 2.78 3.93 7.66
N ASP A 404 3.63 4.03 8.68
CA ASP A 404 4.63 3.02 8.97
C ASP A 404 3.98 1.82 9.68
N VAL A 405 4.77 0.83 10.07
CA VAL A 405 4.27 -0.44 10.63
C VAL A 405 4.49 -0.51 12.13
N GLY A 406 3.40 -0.80 12.85
CA GLY A 406 3.39 -0.92 14.31
C GLY A 406 2.03 -0.56 14.91
N GLN A 407 2.01 -0.22 16.21
CA GLN A 407 0.77 0.19 16.90
C GLN A 407 0.10 1.40 16.24
N HIS A 408 0.90 2.39 15.82
CA HIS A 408 0.42 3.60 15.15
C HIS A 408 -0.35 3.31 13.84
N GLN A 409 0.04 2.27 13.10
CA GLN A 409 -0.68 1.79 11.91
C GLN A 409 -2.09 1.31 12.27
N MET A 410 -2.20 0.56 13.37
CA MET A 410 -3.48 0.00 13.79
C MET A 410 -4.38 1.07 14.41
N TRP A 411 -3.84 2.00 15.22
CA TRP A 411 -4.61 3.13 15.73
C TRP A 411 -5.08 4.05 14.59
N GLU A 412 -4.25 4.25 13.57
CA GLU A 412 -4.69 4.99 12.39
C GLU A 412 -5.87 4.29 11.72
N ALA A 413 -5.75 3.00 11.42
CA ALA A 413 -6.80 2.22 10.78
C ALA A 413 -8.10 2.14 11.59
N GLN A 414 -8.04 2.31 12.93
CA GLN A 414 -9.19 2.29 13.82
C GLN A 414 -9.85 3.66 14.01
N TYR A 415 -9.06 4.75 14.04
CA TYR A 415 -9.54 6.07 14.47
C TYR A 415 -9.48 7.15 13.36
N PHE A 416 -8.89 6.86 12.21
CA PHE A 416 -8.95 7.72 11.05
C PHE A 416 -9.96 7.15 10.03
N HIS A 417 -11.00 7.90 9.71
CA HIS A 417 -12.05 7.45 8.81
C HIS A 417 -11.73 7.79 7.35
N HIS A 418 -11.61 6.77 6.52
CA HIS A 418 -11.30 6.89 5.09
C HIS A 418 -12.56 6.90 4.24
N GLU A 419 -12.85 8.04 3.60
CA GLU A 419 -14.03 8.21 2.73
C GLU A 419 -13.74 7.89 1.25
N LYS A 420 -12.47 7.86 0.86
CA LYS A 420 -12.05 7.76 -0.54
C LYS A 420 -11.04 6.64 -0.74
N PRO A 421 -11.06 5.94 -1.88
CA PRO A 421 -10.03 4.98 -2.23
C PRO A 421 -8.66 5.67 -2.33
N ARG A 422 -7.60 4.90 -2.09
CA ARG A 422 -6.20 5.36 -2.15
C ARG A 422 -5.86 6.50 -1.17
N SER A 423 -6.69 6.74 -0.15
CA SER A 423 -6.41 7.69 0.93
C SER A 423 -5.55 7.11 2.05
N LEU A 424 -5.49 5.78 2.17
CA LEU A 424 -4.54 5.07 3.04
C LEU A 424 -3.46 4.39 2.20
N VAL A 425 -2.20 4.67 2.52
CA VAL A 425 -1.01 4.04 1.94
C VAL A 425 -0.24 3.36 3.06
N THR A 426 -0.18 2.03 3.06
CA THR A 426 0.40 1.27 4.17
C THR A 426 0.94 -0.07 3.69
N SER A 427 1.98 -0.59 4.35
CA SER A 427 2.50 -1.94 4.09
C SER A 427 1.68 -2.95 4.90
N GLY A 428 0.73 -3.62 4.25
CA GLY A 428 -0.18 -4.56 4.91
C GLY A 428 0.31 -6.00 4.92
N GLY A 429 0.89 -6.47 3.83
CA GLY A 429 1.29 -7.86 3.66
C GLY A 429 2.67 -8.18 4.24
N LEU A 430 3.71 -7.43 3.88
CA LEU A 430 5.06 -7.64 4.41
C LEU A 430 5.24 -6.98 5.78
N GLY A 431 4.53 -5.89 6.05
CA GLY A 431 4.65 -5.18 7.33
C GLY A 431 6.02 -4.49 7.50
N THR A 432 6.44 -3.74 6.50
CA THR A 432 7.79 -3.17 6.42
C THR A 432 7.91 -1.91 7.25
N MET A 433 8.66 -1.93 8.34
CA MET A 433 9.08 -0.73 9.08
C MET A 433 10.02 0.11 8.21
N GLY A 434 9.91 1.45 8.32
CA GLY A 434 10.63 2.40 7.48
C GLY A 434 9.93 2.72 6.15
N PHE A 435 8.75 2.17 5.91
CA PHE A 435 7.97 2.37 4.69
C PHE A 435 7.43 3.79 4.54
N ALA A 436 6.89 4.38 5.63
CA ALA A 436 6.02 5.54 5.53
C ALA A 436 6.67 6.79 4.94
N LEU A 437 7.85 7.18 5.42
CA LEU A 437 8.49 8.43 5.00
C LEU A 437 8.78 8.44 3.50
N PRO A 438 9.51 7.45 2.94
CA PRO A 438 9.74 7.43 1.50
C PRO A 438 8.45 7.22 0.69
N ALA A 439 7.51 6.36 1.12
CA ALA A 439 6.25 6.17 0.43
C ALA A 439 5.41 7.46 0.36
N ALA A 440 5.45 8.30 1.40
CA ALA A 440 4.77 9.60 1.41
C ALA A 440 5.40 10.59 0.41
N ILE A 441 6.72 10.56 0.23
CA ILE A 441 7.38 11.33 -0.82
C ILE A 441 6.83 10.90 -2.18
N GLY A 442 6.76 9.60 -2.45
CA GLY A 442 6.19 9.04 -3.67
C GLY A 442 4.72 9.43 -3.87
N ALA A 443 3.91 9.30 -2.83
CA ALA A 443 2.49 9.69 -2.86
C ALA A 443 2.30 11.19 -3.16
N LYS A 444 3.12 12.05 -2.57
CA LYS A 444 3.08 13.50 -2.83
C LYS A 444 3.52 13.85 -4.25
N MET A 445 4.53 13.17 -4.77
CA MET A 445 4.95 13.34 -6.18
C MET A 445 3.86 12.89 -7.16
N ALA A 446 3.11 11.85 -6.81
CA ALA A 446 1.98 11.34 -7.59
C ALA A 446 0.74 12.25 -7.53
N CYS A 447 0.50 12.87 -6.38
CA CYS A 447 -0.68 13.67 -6.07
C CYS A 447 -0.26 15.03 -5.48
N PRO A 448 0.33 15.95 -6.27
CA PRO A 448 0.95 17.18 -5.77
C PRO A 448 -0.03 18.12 -5.07
N ASP A 449 -1.31 18.10 -5.44
CA ASP A 449 -2.34 18.97 -4.88
C ASP A 449 -2.99 18.41 -3.59
N LYS A 450 -2.69 17.15 -3.24
CA LYS A 450 -3.25 16.53 -2.04
C LYS A 450 -2.43 16.82 -0.79
N GLU A 451 -3.11 16.96 0.34
CA GLU A 451 -2.48 16.94 1.66
C GLU A 451 -1.98 15.53 1.96
N VAL A 452 -0.73 15.39 2.38
CA VAL A 452 -0.12 14.09 2.69
C VAL A 452 0.41 14.12 4.11
N TRP A 453 0.05 13.12 4.91
CA TRP A 453 0.52 12.88 6.26
C TRP A 453 1.30 11.57 6.36
N VAL A 454 2.47 11.65 6.96
CA VAL A 454 3.24 10.49 7.43
C VAL A 454 2.82 10.19 8.85
N ILE A 455 2.42 8.97 9.14
CA ILE A 455 2.19 8.47 10.50
C ILE A 455 3.22 7.37 10.76
N ALA A 456 4.24 7.67 11.56
CA ALA A 456 5.33 6.74 11.83
C ALA A 456 5.59 6.60 13.34
N GLY A 457 5.94 5.40 13.79
CA GLY A 457 6.52 5.22 15.12
C GLY A 457 7.95 5.73 15.16
N ASP A 458 8.43 6.07 16.35
CA ASP A 458 9.81 6.54 16.56
C ASP A 458 10.86 5.52 16.07
N GLY A 459 10.62 4.22 16.19
CA GLY A 459 11.51 3.19 15.68
C GLY A 459 11.53 3.09 14.15
N GLY A 460 10.36 3.04 13.51
CA GLY A 460 10.25 2.94 12.05
C GLY A 460 10.77 4.18 11.33
N PHE A 461 10.49 5.37 11.85
CA PHE A 461 10.97 6.63 11.28
C PHE A 461 12.49 6.69 11.19
N GLN A 462 13.20 6.19 12.20
CA GLN A 462 14.67 6.19 12.22
C GLN A 462 15.29 5.38 11.08
N MET A 463 14.59 4.33 10.58
CA MET A 463 15.11 3.46 9.53
C MET A 463 15.31 4.16 8.18
N THR A 464 14.54 5.23 7.91
CA THR A 464 14.57 5.96 6.64
C THR A 464 14.65 7.48 6.80
N ALA A 465 15.01 7.97 7.99
CA ALA A 465 15.10 9.39 8.33
C ALA A 465 16.05 10.18 7.40
N ALA A 466 17.02 9.53 6.75
CA ALA A 466 17.89 10.14 5.74
C ALA A 466 17.12 10.79 4.58
N GLU A 467 15.90 10.28 4.28
CA GLU A 467 15.05 10.83 3.22
C GLU A 467 14.46 12.22 3.56
N LEU A 468 14.63 12.72 4.78
CA LEU A 468 14.39 14.13 5.08
C LEU A 468 15.21 15.06 4.17
N SER A 469 16.43 14.66 3.80
CA SER A 469 17.24 15.39 2.80
C SER A 469 16.60 15.40 1.42
N THR A 470 15.94 14.31 1.02
CA THR A 470 15.20 14.22 -0.25
C THR A 470 14.01 15.18 -0.25
N ILE A 471 13.26 15.26 0.85
CA ILE A 471 12.15 16.20 1.01
C ILE A 471 12.59 17.64 0.78
N VAL A 472 13.71 18.03 1.40
CA VAL A 472 14.24 19.39 1.29
C VAL A 472 14.76 19.68 -0.12
N GLN A 473 15.50 18.75 -0.71
CA GLN A 473 16.01 18.88 -2.08
C GLN A 473 14.90 19.06 -3.11
N GLU A 474 13.83 18.26 -2.98
CA GLU A 474 12.68 18.27 -3.89
C GLU A 474 11.62 19.32 -3.47
N LYS A 475 11.83 20.04 -2.37
CA LYS A 475 10.89 21.05 -1.84
C LYS A 475 9.47 20.50 -1.63
N ILE A 476 9.37 19.30 -1.12
CA ILE A 476 8.11 18.57 -0.97
C ILE A 476 7.38 19.07 0.29
N LYS A 477 6.09 19.42 0.14
CA LYS A 477 5.21 19.73 1.27
C LYS A 477 4.51 18.45 1.72
N ILE A 478 5.00 17.87 2.82
CA ILE A 478 4.33 16.78 3.56
C ILE A 478 4.35 17.11 5.06
N ASN A 479 3.39 16.58 5.80
CA ASN A 479 3.33 16.69 7.24
C ASN A 479 3.75 15.35 7.85
N ILE A 480 4.63 15.39 8.84
CA ILE A 480 5.20 14.19 9.45
C ILE A 480 4.75 14.14 10.91
N ALA A 481 4.01 13.10 11.28
CA ALA A 481 3.57 12.81 12.63
C ALA A 481 4.32 11.58 13.17
N ILE A 482 5.24 11.80 14.10
CA ILE A 482 5.93 10.73 14.80
C ILE A 482 5.15 10.40 16.06
N ILE A 483 4.68 9.17 16.19
CA ILE A 483 4.02 8.63 17.35
C ILE A 483 5.09 7.99 18.23
N ASN A 484 5.60 8.82 19.16
CA ASN A 484 6.79 8.50 19.94
C ASN A 484 6.40 8.01 21.33
N ASN A 485 6.50 6.71 21.54
CA ASN A 485 6.32 6.08 22.85
C ASN A 485 7.62 5.55 23.47
N GLY A 486 8.77 5.75 22.81
CA GLY A 486 10.08 5.27 23.28
C GLY A 486 10.27 3.76 23.22
N TYR A 487 9.48 3.06 22.41
CA TYR A 487 9.51 1.61 22.29
C TYR A 487 9.24 1.14 20.84
N LEU A 488 9.70 -0.06 20.52
CA LEU A 488 9.11 -0.85 19.43
C LEU A 488 7.73 -1.34 19.91
N GLY A 489 6.73 -0.44 19.83
CA GLY A 489 5.48 -0.56 20.58
C GLY A 489 4.69 -1.85 20.33
N MET A 490 4.59 -2.31 19.06
CA MET A 490 3.89 -3.56 18.76
C MET A 490 4.65 -4.77 19.31
N VAL A 491 5.99 -4.78 19.25
CA VAL A 491 6.81 -5.87 19.83
C VAL A 491 6.66 -5.87 21.36
N ARG A 492 6.69 -4.67 21.99
CA ARG A 492 6.43 -4.51 23.43
C ARG A 492 5.06 -5.08 23.82
N GLN A 493 4.00 -4.77 23.06
CA GLN A 493 2.65 -5.29 23.28
C GLN A 493 2.59 -6.82 23.24
N TRP A 494 3.31 -7.45 22.31
CA TRP A 494 3.42 -8.91 22.26
C TRP A 494 4.17 -9.46 23.45
N GLN A 495 5.25 -8.81 23.89
CA GLN A 495 5.99 -9.20 25.09
C GLN A 495 5.11 -9.07 26.34
N GLU A 496 4.28 -8.03 26.41
CA GLU A 496 3.33 -7.84 27.51
C GLU A 496 2.28 -8.97 27.58
N PHE A 497 1.69 -9.31 26.44
CA PHE A 497 0.57 -10.26 26.40
C PHE A 497 0.99 -11.73 26.44
N PHE A 498 2.16 -12.07 25.90
CA PHE A 498 2.54 -13.46 25.66
C PHE A 498 3.88 -13.88 26.25
N TYR A 499 4.65 -12.94 26.82
CA TYR A 499 5.99 -13.20 27.34
C TYR A 499 6.20 -12.58 28.73
N GLU A 500 5.18 -12.61 29.59
CA GLU A 500 5.24 -12.19 31.01
C GLU A 500 5.82 -10.78 31.21
N SER A 501 5.58 -9.87 30.27
CA SER A 501 6.12 -8.50 30.26
C SER A 501 7.66 -8.42 30.26
N ASN A 502 8.34 -9.40 29.71
CA ASN A 502 9.80 -9.38 29.54
C ASN A 502 10.17 -8.48 28.34
N TYR A 503 10.38 -7.19 28.63
CA TYR A 503 10.64 -6.15 27.60
C TYR A 503 12.11 -6.14 27.18
N GLU A 504 12.55 -7.14 26.41
CA GLU A 504 13.91 -7.25 25.87
C GLU A 504 14.02 -6.65 24.46
N ALA A 505 15.07 -5.83 24.24
CA ALA A 505 15.40 -5.21 22.96
C ALA A 505 14.27 -4.36 22.35
N THR A 506 13.32 -3.88 23.15
CA THR A 506 12.19 -3.05 22.70
C THR A 506 12.22 -1.61 23.18
N PRO A 507 12.82 -1.26 24.34
CA PRO A 507 13.02 0.14 24.71
C PRO A 507 13.95 0.84 23.73
N LEU A 508 13.59 2.06 23.31
CA LEU A 508 14.37 2.88 22.38
C LEU A 508 14.83 4.17 23.03
N VAL A 509 16.09 4.50 22.83
CA VAL A 509 16.60 5.85 23.05
C VAL A 509 16.54 6.58 21.72
N SER A 510 15.47 7.33 21.51
CA SER A 510 15.26 8.07 20.27
C SER A 510 16.02 9.42 20.29
N PRO A 511 16.46 9.91 19.12
CA PRO A 511 16.99 11.27 19.03
C PRO A 511 15.88 12.30 19.30
N ASP A 512 16.28 13.55 19.56
CA ASP A 512 15.36 14.67 19.50
C ASP A 512 14.93 14.89 18.03
N PHE A 513 13.76 14.40 17.66
CA PHE A 513 13.28 14.46 16.28
C PHE A 513 13.05 15.87 15.76
N VAL A 514 12.74 16.83 16.64
CA VAL A 514 12.60 18.23 16.25
C VAL A 514 13.96 18.82 15.86
N LYS A 515 15.00 18.55 16.64
CA LYS A 515 16.37 18.95 16.27
C LYS A 515 16.88 18.22 15.04
N LEU A 516 16.52 16.95 14.86
CA LEU A 516 16.87 16.19 13.66
C LEU A 516 16.23 16.83 12.41
N ALA A 517 14.95 17.20 12.48
CA ALA A 517 14.25 17.90 11.40
C ALA A 517 14.91 19.27 11.11
N ASP A 518 15.22 20.05 12.16
CA ASP A 518 15.89 21.34 12.06
C ASP A 518 17.26 21.23 11.38
N ALA A 519 18.03 20.20 11.70
CA ALA A 519 19.31 19.91 11.03
C ALA A 519 19.17 19.69 9.51
N HIS A 520 17.99 19.27 9.03
CA HIS A 520 17.65 19.19 7.61
C HIS A 520 16.96 20.45 7.07
N GLY A 521 16.73 21.47 7.90
CA GLY A 521 16.00 22.69 7.52
C GLY A 521 14.48 22.51 7.48
N ILE A 522 13.94 21.51 8.18
CA ILE A 522 12.52 21.24 8.33
C ILE A 522 12.06 21.72 9.70
N ALA A 523 11.06 22.62 9.74
CA ALA A 523 10.47 23.07 10.99
C ALA A 523 9.74 21.92 11.70
N GLY A 524 9.70 21.97 13.03
CA GLY A 524 9.03 20.94 13.81
C GLY A 524 8.65 21.40 15.21
N ARG A 525 7.73 20.63 15.83
CA ARG A 525 7.24 20.87 17.19
C ARG A 525 7.04 19.56 17.94
N ALA A 526 7.39 19.53 19.21
CA ALA A 526 7.02 18.45 20.11
C ALA A 526 5.64 18.73 20.72
N VAL A 527 4.78 17.74 20.80
CA VAL A 527 3.42 17.80 21.34
C VAL A 527 3.31 16.78 22.48
N LYS A 528 2.95 17.23 23.68
CA LYS A 528 2.92 16.39 24.88
C LYS A 528 1.53 16.22 25.48
N THR A 529 0.62 17.13 25.16
CA THR A 529 -0.75 17.11 25.70
C THR A 529 -1.76 17.21 24.57
N ARG A 530 -2.96 16.71 24.78
CA ARG A 530 -4.05 16.78 23.80
C ARG A 530 -4.46 18.22 23.49
N SER A 531 -4.40 19.11 24.47
CA SER A 531 -4.74 20.52 24.29
C SER A 531 -3.82 21.27 23.31
N GLU A 532 -2.58 20.82 23.12
CA GLU A 532 -1.64 21.41 22.17
C GLU A 532 -1.86 20.91 20.73
N LEU A 533 -2.57 19.78 20.55
CA LEU A 533 -2.62 19.02 19.29
C LEU A 533 -3.24 19.85 18.16
N ALA A 534 -4.40 20.46 18.39
CA ALA A 534 -5.12 21.19 17.34
C ALA A 534 -4.30 22.35 16.79
N GLU A 535 -3.62 23.12 17.66
CA GLU A 535 -2.75 24.21 17.27
C GLU A 535 -1.52 23.70 16.49
N ALA A 536 -0.89 22.61 16.96
CA ALA A 536 0.28 22.03 16.30
C ALA A 536 -0.06 21.48 14.90
N VAL A 537 -1.18 20.81 14.75
CA VAL A 537 -1.65 20.30 13.43
C VAL A 537 -1.94 21.48 12.50
N LYS A 538 -2.57 22.55 13.00
CA LYS A 538 -2.81 23.77 12.20
C LYS A 538 -1.50 24.39 11.75
N GLU A 539 -0.52 24.56 12.64
CA GLU A 539 0.82 25.05 12.32
C GLU A 539 1.50 24.22 11.22
N ALA A 540 1.45 22.89 11.34
CA ALA A 540 1.99 21.99 10.34
C ALA A 540 1.33 22.16 8.97
N ARG A 541 -0.01 22.29 8.92
CA ARG A 541 -0.75 22.50 7.67
C ARG A 541 -0.45 23.83 7.00
N GLU A 542 -0.30 24.90 7.78
CA GLU A 542 -0.04 26.26 7.29
C GLU A 542 1.44 26.49 6.89
N ALA A 543 2.35 25.64 7.31
CA ALA A 543 3.76 25.72 6.95
C ALA A 543 3.95 25.60 5.43
N LYS A 544 4.84 26.43 4.86
CA LYS A 544 5.13 26.44 3.40
C LYS A 544 5.87 25.19 2.91
N GLY A 545 6.70 24.58 3.75
CA GLY A 545 7.46 23.37 3.47
C GLY A 545 6.98 22.19 4.32
N ALA A 546 7.74 21.11 4.34
CA ALA A 546 7.50 19.99 5.24
C ALA A 546 7.54 20.45 6.70
N PHE A 547 6.78 19.77 7.56
CA PHE A 547 6.74 20.05 9.00
C PHE A 547 6.68 18.75 9.79
N LEU A 548 7.44 18.66 10.87
CA LEU A 548 7.52 17.48 11.72
C LEU A 548 6.85 17.74 13.08
N LEU A 549 5.88 16.92 13.44
CA LEU A 549 5.26 16.85 14.75
C LEU A 549 5.76 15.60 15.49
N ASN A 550 6.38 15.78 16.64
CA ASN A 550 6.77 14.68 17.53
C ASN A 550 5.74 14.57 18.66
N PHE A 551 4.79 13.66 18.52
CA PHE A 551 3.76 13.35 19.52
C PHE A 551 4.33 12.40 20.57
N MET A 552 4.54 12.91 21.79
CA MET A 552 5.00 12.13 22.94
C MET A 552 3.81 11.42 23.55
N VAL A 553 3.57 10.17 23.15
CA VAL A 553 2.37 9.43 23.54
C VAL A 553 2.64 8.47 24.70
N GLU A 554 1.54 8.05 25.37
CA GLU A 554 1.59 7.07 26.45
C GLU A 554 2.18 5.74 25.96
N LYS A 555 3.20 5.27 26.66
CA LYS A 555 3.96 4.07 26.30
C LYS A 555 3.27 2.76 26.71
N GLU A 556 2.38 2.83 27.71
CA GLU A 556 1.72 1.66 28.28
C GLU A 556 0.38 1.36 27.59
N ASP A 557 -0.03 2.21 26.63
CA ASP A 557 -1.22 1.94 25.85
C ASP A 557 -0.96 0.85 24.80
N SER A 558 -1.93 -0.03 24.62
CA SER A 558 -1.89 -1.15 23.68
C SER A 558 -3.05 -1.07 22.69
N VAL A 559 -2.86 -1.62 21.49
CA VAL A 559 -3.91 -1.68 20.47
C VAL A 559 -4.93 -2.73 20.85
N TYR A 560 -6.17 -2.32 21.03
CA TYR A 560 -7.31 -3.18 21.30
C TYR A 560 -8.44 -2.95 20.28
N PRO A 561 -9.24 -4.00 19.96
CA PRO A 561 -9.02 -5.39 20.35
C PRO A 561 -7.81 -6.01 19.63
N MET A 562 -7.36 -7.15 20.12
CA MET A 562 -6.32 -7.96 19.47
C MET A 562 -6.72 -9.43 19.50
N ILE A 563 -6.66 -10.10 18.35
CA ILE A 563 -6.82 -11.55 18.25
C ILE A 563 -5.42 -12.17 18.23
N PRO A 564 -5.08 -13.03 19.20
CA PRO A 564 -3.78 -13.72 19.18
C PRO A 564 -3.59 -14.52 17.90
N ALA A 565 -2.36 -14.59 17.40
CA ALA A 565 -2.06 -15.34 16.18
C ALA A 565 -2.52 -16.81 16.32
N GLY A 566 -3.29 -17.31 15.36
CA GLY A 566 -3.83 -18.66 15.37
C GLY A 566 -5.07 -18.87 16.25
N SER A 567 -5.52 -17.85 16.97
CA SER A 567 -6.78 -17.91 17.75
C SER A 567 -8.01 -17.63 16.87
N ALA A 568 -9.17 -18.03 17.37
CA ALA A 568 -10.45 -17.76 16.71
C ALA A 568 -10.84 -16.27 16.85
N LEU A 569 -11.60 -15.74 15.89
CA LEU A 569 -12.02 -14.32 15.89
C LEU A 569 -12.81 -13.90 17.16
N HIS A 570 -13.42 -14.83 17.87
CA HIS A 570 -14.15 -14.54 19.11
C HIS A 570 -13.24 -14.56 20.37
N GLU A 571 -12.00 -15.03 20.25
CA GLU A 571 -11.01 -15.08 21.34
C GLU A 571 -10.18 -13.80 21.43
N MET A 572 -10.79 -12.66 21.15
CA MET A 572 -10.11 -11.38 21.16
C MET A 572 -9.78 -10.89 22.57
N ILE A 573 -8.57 -10.39 22.74
CA ILE A 573 -8.14 -9.65 23.92
C ILE A 573 -8.72 -8.24 23.82
N ARG A 574 -9.46 -7.83 24.85
CA ARG A 574 -10.06 -6.49 24.96
C ARG A 574 -9.32 -5.68 26.00
N ARG A 575 -9.46 -4.36 25.95
CA ARG A 575 -8.85 -3.47 26.94
C ARG A 575 -9.32 -3.87 28.36
N PRO A 576 -8.39 -4.08 29.33
CA PRO A 576 -8.76 -4.33 30.72
C PRO A 576 -9.43 -3.10 31.35
N GLY A 577 -10.50 -3.29 32.09
CA GLY A 577 -11.15 -2.23 32.87
C GLY A 577 -12.61 -1.99 32.51
N LYS A 578 -13.31 -1.31 33.37
CA LYS A 578 -14.74 -0.96 33.47
C LYS A 578 -15.61 -1.24 32.24
N ASN A 579 -16.84 -1.67 32.45
CA ASN A 579 -17.84 -2.07 31.47
C ASN A 579 -17.64 -1.42 30.08
N PRO A 580 -17.71 -2.19 28.99
CA PRO A 580 -17.62 -1.64 27.65
C PRO A 580 -18.68 -0.53 27.54
N LEU A 581 -18.21 0.68 27.29
CA LEU A 581 -19.11 1.77 26.99
C LEU A 581 -19.65 1.56 25.59
N VAL A 582 -20.93 1.67 25.47
CA VAL A 582 -21.61 1.77 24.19
C VAL A 582 -21.14 3.09 23.56
N GLU A 583 -20.51 3.05 22.42
CA GLU A 583 -20.33 4.25 21.62
C GLU A 583 -21.71 4.78 21.27
N SER A 584 -22.02 5.98 21.71
CA SER A 584 -23.14 6.70 21.14
C SER A 584 -22.75 7.15 19.72
N ALA A 585 -23.73 7.26 18.82
CA ALA A 585 -23.55 7.78 17.47
C ALA A 585 -22.97 9.22 17.44
N ASP A 586 -22.77 9.82 18.61
CA ASP A 586 -22.30 11.17 18.85
C ASP A 586 -20.76 11.28 18.96
N ASP A 587 -20.02 10.22 18.61
CA ASP A 587 -18.55 10.27 18.45
C ASP A 587 -18.13 10.85 17.08
N GLU A 588 -19.12 11.40 16.32
CA GLU A 588 -18.91 12.15 15.10
C GLU A 588 -18.40 13.59 15.35
#